data_965dc139857d1ce007f31de0bfb3ee4a
#
_entry.id   965dc139857d1ce007f31de0bfb3ee4a
#
_cell.length_a   1.000
_cell.length_b   1.000
_cell.length_c   1.000
_cell.angle_alpha   90.00
_cell.angle_beta   90.00
_cell.angle_gamma   90.00
#
_symmetry.space_group_name_H-M   'P 1'
#
loop_
_entity.id
_entity.type
_entity.pdbx_description
1 polymer ?
#
loop_
_entity_poly.entity_id
_entity_poly.type
_entity_poly.pdbx_seq_one_letter_code
_entity_poly.pdbx_strand_id
1 'polypeptide(L)'
;MYIYVEFENNMVDELVEFLTSETWNFHGQENPTEESIRENVANGHYNENGNQTFWITDNHTKIGLIRVFDLEDPICLFDLRLKEKFRGKGIAKDVLHWLSTYVFNKYTHIIRIEGHTRYDNFAMRKTFFNSGFVKESYNRRSWRQGGQLFDSVGYAMIREDCENNTKTIIEDTFPY
;
A
#
# COMPACT_ATOMS: atom_id res chain seq x y z
N MET A 1 -10.57 11.17 13.27
CA MET A 1 -9.79 9.90 13.41
C MET A 1 -10.37 8.93 12.39
N TYR A 2 -9.54 8.35 11.51
CA TYR A 2 -10.02 7.38 10.51
C TYR A 2 -10.28 6.03 11.18
N ILE A 3 -11.29 5.31 10.68
CA ILE A 3 -11.63 3.96 11.13
C ILE A 3 -11.22 3.00 10.00
N TYR A 4 -10.61 1.89 10.39
CA TYR A 4 -10.18 0.84 9.48
C TYR A 4 -11.10 -0.36 9.66
N VAL A 5 -11.90 -0.66 8.63
CA VAL A 5 -12.88 -1.74 8.64
C VAL A 5 -12.38 -2.86 7.75
N GLU A 6 -12.20 -4.04 8.30
CA GLU A 6 -11.73 -5.20 7.53
C GLU A 6 -12.70 -5.52 6.39
N PHE A 7 -12.17 -5.80 5.21
CA PHE A 7 -12.95 -6.19 4.05
C PHE A 7 -13.38 -7.64 4.19
N GLU A 8 -14.65 -7.91 3.93
CA GLU A 8 -15.22 -9.25 3.84
C GLU A 8 -15.80 -9.49 2.43
N ASN A 9 -15.85 -10.74 1.97
CA ASN A 9 -16.31 -11.09 0.62
C ASN A 9 -17.75 -10.63 0.33
N ASN A 10 -18.60 -10.50 1.35
CA ASN A 10 -19.96 -9.95 1.21
C ASN A 10 -19.98 -8.45 0.83
N MET A 11 -18.83 -7.75 0.93
CA MET A 11 -18.67 -6.34 0.55
C MET A 11 -18.19 -6.18 -0.90
N VAL A 12 -18.23 -7.23 -1.73
CA VAL A 12 -17.71 -7.21 -3.10
C VAL A 12 -18.35 -6.13 -3.97
N ASP A 13 -19.65 -5.89 -3.83
CA ASP A 13 -20.37 -4.87 -4.62
C ASP A 13 -19.85 -3.47 -4.32
N GLU A 14 -19.58 -3.18 -3.06
CA GLU A 14 -18.98 -1.91 -2.64
C GLU A 14 -17.53 -1.75 -3.14
N LEU A 15 -16.78 -2.86 -3.20
CA LEU A 15 -15.44 -2.87 -3.76
C LEU A 15 -15.46 -2.58 -5.26
N VAL A 16 -16.40 -3.17 -5.99
CA VAL A 16 -16.63 -2.89 -7.41
C VAL A 16 -16.94 -1.41 -7.62
N GLU A 17 -17.93 -0.88 -6.89
CA GLU A 17 -18.26 0.55 -6.97
C GLU A 17 -17.06 1.45 -6.66
N PHE A 18 -16.30 1.14 -5.62
CA PHE A 18 -15.12 1.92 -5.23
C PHE A 18 -14.04 1.91 -6.31
N LEU A 19 -13.66 0.72 -6.79
CA LEU A 19 -12.53 0.57 -7.71
C LEU A 19 -12.85 1.02 -9.14
N THR A 20 -14.12 0.94 -9.57
CA THR A 20 -14.55 1.41 -10.91
C THR A 20 -14.88 2.89 -10.96
N SER A 21 -14.98 3.57 -9.78
CA SER A 21 -15.39 4.98 -9.71
C SER A 21 -14.32 5.97 -10.16
N GLU A 22 -13.06 5.55 -10.28
CA GLU A 22 -11.93 6.42 -10.60
C GLU A 22 -10.87 5.71 -11.44
N THR A 23 -10.01 6.48 -12.09
CA THR A 23 -8.78 5.99 -12.72
C THR A 23 -7.63 6.01 -11.71
N TRP A 24 -6.94 4.88 -11.57
CA TRP A 24 -5.86 4.70 -10.59
C TRP A 24 -4.49 4.86 -11.25
N ASN A 25 -4.11 6.08 -11.58
CA ASN A 25 -2.96 6.44 -12.44
C ASN A 25 -1.59 5.87 -12.03
N PHE A 26 -1.41 5.44 -10.78
CA PHE A 26 -0.14 4.92 -10.27
C PHE A 26 -0.27 3.48 -9.74
N HIS A 27 -1.26 2.74 -10.20
CA HIS A 27 -1.46 1.34 -9.88
C HIS A 27 -1.32 0.47 -11.12
N GLY A 28 -0.89 -0.76 -10.97
CA GLY A 28 -0.67 -1.68 -12.08
C GLY A 28 -1.91 -1.88 -12.98
N GLN A 29 -3.10 -1.83 -12.36
CA GLN A 29 -4.38 -1.81 -13.05
C GLN A 29 -5.05 -0.44 -12.84
N GLU A 30 -5.01 0.41 -13.86
CA GLU A 30 -5.54 1.78 -13.80
C GLU A 30 -7.07 1.82 -13.76
N ASN A 31 -7.70 0.96 -14.55
CA ASN A 31 -9.15 0.90 -14.71
C ASN A 31 -9.61 -0.55 -14.52
N PRO A 32 -9.73 -1.03 -13.28
CA PRO A 32 -10.21 -2.39 -13.02
C PRO A 32 -11.66 -2.53 -13.48
N THR A 33 -11.98 -3.66 -14.09
CA THR A 33 -13.35 -4.00 -14.49
C THR A 33 -14.07 -4.74 -13.37
N GLU A 34 -15.40 -4.67 -13.33
CA GLU A 34 -16.21 -5.45 -12.39
C GLU A 34 -15.84 -6.94 -12.43
N GLU A 35 -15.70 -7.51 -13.63
CA GLU A 35 -15.33 -8.92 -13.82
C GLU A 35 -13.99 -9.24 -13.14
N SER A 36 -12.95 -8.43 -13.41
CA SER A 36 -11.61 -8.64 -12.82
C SER A 36 -11.60 -8.47 -11.30
N ILE A 37 -12.42 -7.58 -10.75
CA ILE A 37 -12.54 -7.38 -9.31
C ILE A 37 -13.19 -8.59 -8.66
N ARG A 38 -14.32 -9.08 -9.20
CA ARG A 38 -15.03 -10.25 -8.68
C ARG A 38 -14.17 -11.52 -8.76
N GLU A 39 -13.44 -11.70 -9.86
CA GLU A 39 -12.50 -12.80 -10.01
C GLU A 39 -11.38 -12.72 -8.95
N ASN A 40 -10.80 -11.54 -8.72
CA ASN A 40 -9.78 -11.34 -7.69
C ASN A 40 -10.31 -11.62 -6.28
N VAL A 41 -11.56 -11.24 -5.97
CA VAL A 41 -12.20 -11.60 -4.68
C VAL A 41 -12.35 -13.11 -4.56
N ALA A 42 -12.87 -13.77 -5.60
CA ALA A 42 -13.05 -15.22 -5.60
C ALA A 42 -11.73 -16.01 -5.46
N ASN A 43 -10.63 -15.43 -5.95
CA ASN A 43 -9.28 -15.99 -5.84
C ASN A 43 -8.53 -15.62 -4.54
N GLY A 44 -9.21 -14.98 -3.57
CA GLY A 44 -8.64 -14.63 -2.27
C GLY A 44 -7.66 -13.44 -2.28
N HIS A 45 -7.60 -12.67 -3.38
CA HIS A 45 -6.65 -11.56 -3.53
C HIS A 45 -6.80 -10.47 -2.47
N TYR A 46 -7.97 -10.33 -1.86
CA TYR A 46 -8.24 -9.24 -0.92
C TYR A 46 -8.18 -9.65 0.55
N ASN A 47 -8.46 -10.90 0.90
CA ASN A 47 -8.58 -11.31 2.30
C ASN A 47 -8.21 -12.78 2.60
N GLU A 48 -7.55 -13.47 1.66
CA GLU A 48 -7.10 -14.85 1.83
C GLU A 48 -5.63 -14.99 1.35
N ASN A 49 -5.03 -16.15 1.57
CA ASN A 49 -3.69 -16.47 1.04
C ASN A 49 -2.63 -15.42 1.41
N GLY A 50 -2.56 -15.03 2.68
CA GLY A 50 -1.62 -13.99 3.13
C GLY A 50 -2.01 -12.56 2.76
N ASN A 51 -3.25 -12.33 2.29
CA ASN A 51 -3.79 -10.99 2.02
C ASN A 51 -4.76 -10.57 3.13
N GLN A 52 -4.74 -9.28 3.45
CA GLN A 52 -5.73 -8.65 4.31
C GLN A 52 -5.99 -7.22 3.84
N THR A 53 -7.24 -6.87 3.69
CA THR A 53 -7.65 -5.57 3.16
C THR A 53 -8.54 -4.84 4.16
N PHE A 54 -8.37 -3.52 4.23
CA PHE A 54 -9.18 -2.64 5.07
C PHE A 54 -9.73 -1.49 4.27
N TRP A 55 -11.00 -1.19 4.49
CA TRP A 55 -11.58 0.10 4.16
C TRP A 55 -11.03 1.18 5.07
N ILE A 56 -10.66 2.30 4.51
CA ILE A 56 -10.35 3.53 5.24
C ILE A 56 -11.61 4.37 5.23
N THR A 57 -12.18 4.64 6.42
CA THR A 57 -13.46 5.36 6.54
C THR A 57 -13.29 6.66 7.32
N ASP A 58 -13.99 7.69 6.87
CA ASP A 58 -14.15 8.95 7.56
C ASP A 58 -15.65 9.27 7.67
N ASN A 59 -16.15 9.42 8.91
CA ASN A 59 -17.58 9.64 9.17
C ASN A 59 -18.50 8.67 8.38
N HIS A 60 -18.23 7.36 8.47
CA HIS A 60 -18.92 6.28 7.77
C HIS A 60 -18.77 6.27 6.22
N THR A 61 -18.02 7.20 5.66
CA THR A 61 -17.74 7.23 4.22
C THR A 61 -16.45 6.46 3.91
N LYS A 62 -16.51 5.50 3.00
CA LYS A 62 -15.33 4.80 2.48
C LYS A 62 -14.52 5.75 1.59
N ILE A 63 -13.39 6.22 2.09
CA ILE A 63 -12.52 7.21 1.43
C ILE A 63 -11.31 6.58 0.76
N GLY A 64 -10.99 5.35 1.14
CA GLY A 64 -9.83 4.62 0.66
C GLY A 64 -9.88 3.15 0.98
N LEU A 65 -8.87 2.45 0.47
CA LEU A 65 -8.63 1.03 0.67
C LEU A 65 -7.14 0.82 0.90
N ILE A 66 -6.79 -0.02 1.87
CA ILE A 66 -5.42 -0.51 2.02
C ILE A 66 -5.43 -2.03 2.09
N ARG A 67 -4.67 -2.67 1.19
CA ARG A 67 -4.42 -4.11 1.17
C ARG A 67 -2.99 -4.38 1.58
N VAL A 68 -2.80 -5.30 2.51
CA VAL A 68 -1.49 -5.87 2.87
C VAL A 68 -1.44 -7.28 2.32
N PHE A 69 -0.30 -7.68 1.79
CA PHE A 69 -0.11 -9.00 1.19
C PHE A 69 1.28 -9.57 1.51
N ASP A 70 1.47 -10.83 1.22
CA ASP A 70 2.64 -11.61 1.63
C ASP A 70 2.78 -11.66 3.17
N LEU A 71 1.63 -11.71 3.87
CA LEU A 71 1.60 -11.73 5.34
C LEU A 71 2.13 -13.03 5.98
N GLU A 72 2.35 -14.06 5.18
CA GLU A 72 2.97 -15.32 5.63
C GLU A 72 4.51 -15.24 5.60
N ASP A 73 5.07 -14.29 4.84
CA ASP A 73 6.49 -14.06 4.70
C ASP A 73 7.03 -13.11 5.79
N PRO A 74 8.35 -13.12 6.05
CA PRO A 74 8.97 -12.14 6.95
C PRO A 74 8.90 -10.69 6.43
N ILE A 75 8.62 -10.51 5.15
CA ILE A 75 8.52 -9.22 4.45
C ILE A 75 7.14 -9.14 3.82
N CYS A 76 6.34 -8.17 4.23
CA CYS A 76 5.05 -7.93 3.59
C CYS A 76 5.06 -6.65 2.75
N LEU A 77 4.12 -6.59 1.81
CA LEU A 77 3.91 -5.44 0.94
C LEU A 77 2.50 -4.88 1.13
N PHE A 78 2.23 -3.71 0.54
CA PHE A 78 0.90 -3.12 0.58
C PHE A 78 0.54 -2.38 -0.71
N ASP A 79 -0.78 -2.24 -0.95
CA ASP A 79 -1.40 -1.38 -1.96
C ASP A 79 -2.36 -0.42 -1.26
N LEU A 80 -2.15 0.89 -1.43
CA LEU A 80 -2.96 1.95 -0.83
C LEU A 80 -3.66 2.77 -1.91
N ARG A 81 -4.98 2.84 -1.83
CA ARG A 81 -5.81 3.67 -2.73
C ARG A 81 -6.63 4.66 -1.91
N LEU A 82 -6.57 5.92 -2.29
CA LEU A 82 -7.43 6.98 -1.77
C LEU A 82 -8.21 7.62 -2.92
N LYS A 83 -9.52 7.83 -2.74
CA LYS A 83 -10.32 8.59 -3.71
C LYS A 83 -9.71 9.97 -3.93
N GLU A 84 -9.76 10.48 -5.17
CA GLU A 84 -9.09 11.71 -5.58
C GLU A 84 -9.39 12.89 -4.65
N LYS A 85 -10.66 13.09 -4.30
CA LYS A 85 -11.10 14.18 -3.42
C LYS A 85 -10.50 14.16 -2.01
N PHE A 86 -9.87 13.04 -1.62
CA PHE A 86 -9.23 12.87 -0.30
C PHE A 86 -7.69 12.88 -0.37
N ARG A 87 -7.10 12.95 -1.57
CA ARG A 87 -5.64 13.04 -1.75
C ARG A 87 -5.12 14.42 -1.34
N GLY A 88 -3.82 14.51 -1.06
CA GLY A 88 -3.15 15.76 -0.71
C GLY A 88 -3.44 16.32 0.69
N LYS A 89 -4.22 15.61 1.52
CA LYS A 89 -4.65 16.04 2.87
C LYS A 89 -3.89 15.38 4.02
N GLY A 90 -2.81 14.67 3.74
CA GLY A 90 -2.03 13.97 4.77
C GLY A 90 -2.57 12.58 5.16
N ILE A 91 -3.76 12.19 4.68
CA ILE A 91 -4.43 10.93 5.05
C ILE A 91 -3.53 9.72 4.83
N ALA A 92 -2.85 9.64 3.68
CA ALA A 92 -1.97 8.53 3.36
C ALA A 92 -0.82 8.36 4.39
N LYS A 93 -0.31 9.44 4.97
CA LYS A 93 0.67 9.39 6.05
C LYS A 93 0.09 8.72 7.30
N ASP A 94 -1.12 9.12 7.70
CA ASP A 94 -1.79 8.55 8.88
C ASP A 94 -2.10 7.06 8.66
N VAL A 95 -2.49 6.69 7.43
CA VAL A 95 -2.72 5.29 7.04
C VAL A 95 -1.44 4.47 7.13
N LEU A 96 -0.30 4.96 6.64
CA LEU A 96 0.97 4.22 6.72
C LEU A 96 1.46 4.08 8.16
N HIS A 97 1.23 5.08 9.00
CA HIS A 97 1.56 4.98 10.43
C HIS A 97 0.70 3.92 11.12
N TRP A 98 -0.62 3.93 10.88
CA TRP A 98 -1.52 2.90 11.36
C TRP A 98 -1.11 1.50 10.85
N LEU A 99 -0.83 1.37 9.55
CA LEU A 99 -0.43 0.12 8.92
C LEU A 99 0.80 -0.49 9.61
N SER A 100 1.85 0.30 9.78
CA SER A 100 3.09 -0.17 10.40
C SER A 100 2.84 -0.65 11.83
N THR A 101 2.09 0.12 12.61
CA THR A 101 1.70 -0.24 13.98
C THR A 101 0.85 -1.52 13.99
N TYR A 102 -0.14 -1.63 13.11
CA TYR A 102 -1.03 -2.79 13.02
C TYR A 102 -0.27 -4.05 12.65
N VAL A 103 0.54 -4.01 11.59
CA VAL A 103 1.28 -5.16 11.08
C VAL A 103 2.29 -5.66 12.11
N PHE A 104 3.12 -4.79 12.64
CA PHE A 104 4.15 -5.20 13.58
C PHE A 104 3.59 -5.66 14.92
N ASN A 105 2.44 -5.17 15.37
CA ASN A 105 1.79 -5.66 16.58
C ASN A 105 1.10 -7.02 16.38
N LYS A 106 0.47 -7.23 15.22
CA LYS A 106 -0.31 -8.44 14.95
C LYS A 106 0.56 -9.62 14.49
N TYR A 107 1.58 -9.34 13.67
CA TYR A 107 2.41 -10.36 13.01
C TYR A 107 3.85 -10.28 13.49
N THR A 108 4.17 -11.05 14.55
CA THR A 108 5.49 -10.99 15.19
C THR A 108 6.64 -11.50 14.32
N HIS A 109 6.36 -12.33 13.33
CA HIS A 109 7.34 -12.85 12.37
C HIS A 109 7.69 -11.85 11.26
N ILE A 110 6.84 -10.83 11.01
CA ILE A 110 7.15 -9.81 10.00
C ILE A 110 8.19 -8.85 10.57
N ILE A 111 9.31 -8.74 9.87
CA ILE A 111 10.43 -7.86 10.24
C ILE A 111 10.47 -6.57 9.43
N ARG A 112 9.71 -6.52 8.29
CA ARG A 112 9.82 -5.46 7.31
C ARG A 112 8.52 -5.27 6.52
N ILE A 113 8.18 -4.02 6.23
CA ILE A 113 7.08 -3.63 5.34
C ILE A 113 7.67 -2.90 4.16
N GLU A 114 7.40 -3.36 2.94
CA GLU A 114 7.86 -2.73 1.70
C GLU A 114 6.72 -2.04 0.95
N GLY A 115 7.06 -0.95 0.29
CA GLY A 115 6.19 -0.28 -0.65
C GLY A 115 6.95 0.20 -1.87
N HIS A 116 6.38 -0.05 -3.05
CA HIS A 116 6.94 0.37 -4.32
C HIS A 116 6.02 1.37 -4.99
N THR A 117 6.59 2.33 -5.69
CA THR A 117 5.81 3.28 -6.47
C THR A 117 6.56 3.69 -7.73
N ARG A 118 5.81 4.13 -8.73
CA ARG A 118 6.40 4.69 -9.95
C ARG A 118 7.23 5.93 -9.60
N TYR A 119 8.38 6.11 -10.25
CA TYR A 119 9.38 7.13 -9.90
C TYR A 119 8.83 8.56 -9.91
N ASP A 120 7.82 8.85 -10.74
CA ASP A 120 7.18 10.16 -10.89
C ASP A 120 5.93 10.36 -9.99
N ASN A 121 5.58 9.38 -9.16
CA ASN A 121 4.55 9.53 -8.14
C ASN A 121 5.10 10.29 -6.92
N PHE A 122 5.36 11.58 -7.11
CA PHE A 122 5.97 12.42 -6.07
C PHE A 122 5.13 12.51 -4.79
N ALA A 123 3.81 12.41 -4.91
CA ALA A 123 2.91 12.43 -3.76
C ALA A 123 3.15 11.21 -2.85
N MET A 124 3.20 10.00 -3.41
CA MET A 124 3.45 8.78 -2.63
C MET A 124 4.89 8.74 -2.09
N ARG A 125 5.87 9.17 -2.87
CA ARG A 125 7.27 9.28 -2.41
C ARG A 125 7.42 10.22 -1.21
N LYS A 126 6.73 11.37 -1.23
CA LYS A 126 6.68 12.29 -0.09
C LYS A 126 5.96 11.66 1.11
N THR A 127 4.92 10.88 0.88
CA THR A 127 4.20 10.14 1.92
C THR A 127 5.12 9.15 2.60
N PHE A 128 5.83 8.32 1.86
CA PHE A 128 6.83 7.39 2.41
C PHE A 128 7.84 8.09 3.31
N PHE A 129 8.47 9.16 2.78
CA PHE A 129 9.47 9.93 3.53
C PHE A 129 8.92 10.48 4.85
N ASN A 130 7.71 11.06 4.80
CA ASN A 130 7.06 11.66 5.98
C ASN A 130 6.51 10.63 6.98
N SER A 131 6.35 9.36 6.54
CA SER A 131 5.90 8.25 7.39
C SER A 131 7.05 7.41 7.97
N GLY A 132 8.29 7.83 7.76
CA GLY A 132 9.46 7.15 8.31
C GLY A 132 10.02 6.03 7.44
N PHE A 133 9.43 5.73 6.29
CA PHE A 133 9.98 4.75 5.36
C PHE A 133 11.28 5.26 4.74
N VAL A 134 12.26 4.39 4.63
CA VAL A 134 13.56 4.67 4.01
C VAL A 134 13.52 4.27 2.55
N LYS A 135 14.04 5.15 1.67
CA LYS A 135 14.23 4.82 0.25
C LYS A 135 15.43 3.89 0.12
N GLU A 136 15.26 2.73 -0.50
CA GLU A 136 16.30 1.72 -0.60
C GLU A 136 16.62 1.28 -2.02
N SER A 137 15.70 1.49 -2.98
CA SER A 137 15.97 1.10 -4.37
C SER A 137 15.47 2.12 -5.39
N TYR A 138 16.16 2.11 -6.54
CA TYR A 138 15.72 2.73 -7.79
C TYR A 138 15.84 1.68 -8.89
N ASN A 139 14.69 1.24 -9.41
CA ASN A 139 14.62 0.10 -10.32
C ASN A 139 14.27 0.58 -11.73
N ARG A 140 15.18 0.40 -12.66
CA ARG A 140 14.99 0.84 -14.05
C ARG A 140 13.94 -0.02 -14.75
N ARG A 141 12.95 0.60 -15.43
CA ARG A 141 11.92 -0.04 -16.26
C ARG A 141 11.15 -1.17 -15.58
N SER A 142 10.95 -1.05 -14.27
CA SER A 142 10.35 -2.09 -13.44
C SER A 142 8.85 -1.91 -13.21
N TRP A 143 8.26 -0.83 -13.72
CA TRP A 143 6.83 -0.54 -13.59
C TRP A 143 6.16 -0.51 -14.96
N ARG A 144 5.35 -1.52 -15.25
CA ARG A 144 4.60 -1.59 -16.52
C ARG A 144 3.21 -1.00 -16.34
N GLN A 145 2.87 -0.01 -17.18
CA GLN A 145 1.57 0.64 -17.13
C GLN A 145 1.22 1.22 -18.50
N GLY A 146 -0.03 1.05 -18.98
CA GLY A 146 -0.48 1.58 -20.26
C GLY A 146 0.39 1.17 -21.46
N GLY A 147 0.99 -0.01 -21.42
CA GLY A 147 1.91 -0.48 -22.48
C GLY A 147 3.32 0.12 -22.42
N GLN A 148 3.58 1.03 -21.48
CA GLN A 148 4.89 1.68 -21.28
C GLN A 148 5.62 1.07 -20.05
N LEU A 149 6.94 1.26 -20.04
CA LEU A 149 7.81 0.87 -18.92
C LEU A 149 8.35 2.15 -18.24
N PHE A 150 8.07 2.26 -16.96
CA PHE A 150 8.56 3.33 -16.10
C PHE A 150 9.56 2.76 -15.08
N ASP A 151 10.38 3.64 -14.54
CA ASP A 151 11.19 3.30 -13.38
C ASP A 151 10.32 3.27 -12.12
N SER A 152 10.73 2.50 -11.12
CA SER A 152 10.11 2.50 -9.80
C SER A 152 11.10 2.78 -8.70
N VAL A 153 10.56 3.13 -7.54
CA VAL A 153 11.34 3.41 -6.33
C VAL A 153 10.77 2.58 -5.19
N GLY A 154 11.64 1.84 -4.51
CA GLY A 154 11.29 1.04 -3.35
C GLY A 154 11.62 1.76 -2.04
N TYR A 155 10.72 1.61 -1.08
CA TYR A 155 10.81 2.12 0.28
C TYR A 155 10.49 1.01 1.26
N ALA A 156 11.09 1.07 2.44
CA ALA A 156 10.78 0.13 3.49
C ALA A 156 10.72 0.77 4.87
N MET A 157 9.96 0.13 5.75
CA MET A 157 9.95 0.33 7.19
C MET A 157 10.37 -0.98 7.84
N ILE A 158 11.45 -0.99 8.61
CA ILE A 158 11.83 -2.14 9.42
C ILE A 158 11.17 -2.08 10.79
N ARG A 159 10.94 -3.24 11.40
CA ARG A 159 10.31 -3.34 12.73
C ARG A 159 11.00 -2.49 13.76
N GLU A 160 12.33 -2.59 13.85
CA GLU A 160 13.13 -1.86 14.82
C GLU A 160 12.95 -0.34 14.73
N ASP A 161 12.91 0.20 13.50
CA ASP A 161 12.69 1.63 13.28
C ASP A 161 11.28 2.06 13.71
N CYS A 162 10.28 1.22 13.44
CA CYS A 162 8.90 1.50 13.85
C CYS A 162 8.75 1.48 15.38
N GLU A 163 9.30 0.46 16.05
CA GLU A 163 9.20 0.29 17.50
C GLU A 163 9.96 1.37 18.28
N ASN A 164 11.11 1.80 17.77
CA ASN A 164 11.97 2.81 18.42
C ASN A 164 11.76 4.23 17.90
N ASN A 165 10.89 4.42 16.90
CA ASN A 165 10.69 5.70 16.21
C ASN A 165 12.02 6.28 15.69
N THR A 166 12.82 5.45 15.03
CA THR A 166 14.13 5.75 14.47
C THR A 166 14.13 5.62 12.95
N LYS A 167 15.28 5.92 12.35
CA LYS A 167 15.59 5.59 10.96
C LYS A 167 17.00 5.03 10.91
N THR A 168 17.11 3.75 10.64
CA THR A 168 18.40 3.12 10.41
C THR A 168 19.03 3.68 9.13
N ILE A 169 20.26 4.11 9.22
CA ILE A 169 21.03 4.66 8.09
C ILE A 169 21.54 3.51 7.25
N ILE A 170 21.42 3.63 5.93
CA ILE A 170 22.06 2.71 5.00
C ILE A 170 23.55 3.02 4.98
N GLU A 171 24.36 2.12 5.53
CA GLU A 171 25.81 2.19 5.52
C GLU A 171 26.36 1.24 4.45
N ASP A 172 26.45 1.72 3.22
CA ASP A 172 27.11 0.98 2.14
C ASP A 172 28.41 1.71 1.75
N THR A 173 29.52 1.10 2.11
CA THR A 173 30.86 1.61 1.81
C THR A 173 31.48 0.95 0.58
N PHE A 174 30.74 0.01 -0.05
CA PHE A 174 31.22 -0.67 -1.25
C PHE A 174 31.15 0.26 -2.46
N PRO A 175 32.23 0.40 -3.26
CA PRO A 175 32.33 1.47 -4.26
C PRO A 175 31.57 1.20 -5.58
N TYR A 176 30.84 0.09 -5.72
CA TYR A 176 30.14 -0.28 -6.96
C TYR A 176 28.64 -0.50 -6.78
#